data_ac64d6dde4462fec691d0943abbd0f9a
#
_entry.id   ac64d6dde4462fec691d0943abbd0f9a
#
_cell.length_a   1.000
_cell.length_b   1.000
_cell.length_c   1.000
_cell.angle_alpha   90.00
_cell.angle_beta   90.00
_cell.angle_gamma   90.00
#
_symmetry.space_group_name_H-M   'P 1'
#
loop_
_entity.id
_entity.type
_entity.pdbx_description
1 polymer ?
#
loop_
_entity_poly.entity_id
_entity_poly.type
_entity_poly.pdbx_seq_one_letter_code
_entity_poly.pdbx_strand_id
1 'polypeptide(L)'
;MSDNPEIASFLRDCSSPSQFVALFEHMPDISFFVKDLQFRLVAANRSFWNRFGFASAAELVGKDDFELFPPRLAQHFRRDDEEVLRTGKPKLQIVELFFNQRGLPDWFCTNKLPLFNFDKEVIGIIGTVRRYMEANVLEEGVGGLGAMLSYLRKNFRKRI
;
A
#
# COMPACT_ATOMS: atom_id res chain seq x y z
N MET A 1 19.73 -2.79 1.15
CA MET A 1 20.16 -1.68 2.03
C MET A 1 21.66 -1.73 2.06
N SER A 2 22.31 -0.60 1.88
CA SER A 2 23.77 -0.52 1.85
C SER A 2 24.31 -0.88 3.24
N ASP A 3 25.27 -1.84 3.29
CA ASP A 3 25.97 -2.23 4.51
C ASP A 3 27.00 -1.17 4.96
N ASN A 4 26.73 0.11 4.66
CA ASN A 4 27.60 1.20 5.06
C ASN A 4 27.40 1.47 6.56
N PRO A 5 28.47 1.28 7.39
CA PRO A 5 28.38 1.44 8.83
C PRO A 5 28.07 2.87 9.28
N GLU A 6 28.44 3.88 8.49
CA GLU A 6 28.13 5.29 8.77
C GLU A 6 26.63 5.57 8.65
N ILE A 7 25.98 5.02 7.60
CA ILE A 7 24.52 5.14 7.41
C ILE A 7 23.78 4.42 8.55
N ALA A 8 24.26 3.24 8.91
CA ALA A 8 23.66 2.48 10.01
C ALA A 8 23.80 3.20 11.36
N SER A 9 24.94 3.88 11.60
CA SER A 9 25.14 4.71 12.79
C SER A 9 24.19 5.90 12.79
N PHE A 10 24.14 6.65 11.70
CA PHE A 10 23.24 7.81 11.56
C PHE A 10 21.78 7.44 11.82
N LEU A 11 21.32 6.32 11.24
CA LEU A 11 19.94 5.86 11.42
C LEU A 11 19.64 5.42 12.86
N ARG A 12 20.63 4.89 13.59
CA ARG A 12 20.49 4.57 15.03
C ARG A 12 20.40 5.83 15.89
N ASP A 13 21.09 6.88 15.50
CA ASP A 13 21.08 8.16 16.23
C ASP A 13 19.80 8.97 15.98
N CYS A 14 18.96 8.59 15.00
CA CYS A 14 17.65 9.18 14.80
C CYS A 14 16.77 8.89 16.03
N SER A 15 16.42 9.94 16.76
CA SER A 15 15.67 9.85 18.02
C SER A 15 14.25 9.28 17.88
N SER A 16 13.71 9.30 16.67
CA SER A 16 12.36 8.81 16.41
C SER A 16 12.17 8.33 14.96
N PRO A 17 11.96 7.02 14.76
CA PRO A 17 11.55 6.50 13.44
C PRO A 17 10.28 7.16 12.89
N SER A 18 9.45 7.75 13.75
CA SER A 18 8.23 8.47 13.37
C SER A 18 8.49 9.69 12.46
N GLN A 19 9.70 10.25 12.47
CA GLN A 19 10.07 11.35 11.58
C GLN A 19 10.03 10.92 10.11
N PHE A 20 10.42 9.69 9.81
CA PHE A 20 10.30 9.15 8.44
C PHE A 20 8.85 8.92 8.05
N VAL A 21 8.02 8.49 9.00
CA VAL A 21 6.56 8.33 8.77
C VAL A 21 5.91 9.69 8.55
N ALA A 22 6.32 10.72 9.29
CA ALA A 22 5.82 12.09 9.14
C ALA A 22 6.06 12.67 7.73
N LEU A 23 7.09 12.22 7.02
CA LEU A 23 7.32 12.62 5.63
C LEU A 23 6.11 12.31 4.73
N PHE A 24 5.44 11.18 4.95
CA PHE A 24 4.27 10.78 4.16
C PHE A 24 3.05 11.68 4.35
N GLU A 25 2.97 12.45 5.44
CA GLU A 25 1.92 13.48 5.63
C GLU A 25 2.04 14.62 4.61
N HIS A 26 3.23 14.83 4.06
CA HIS A 26 3.51 15.83 3.04
C HIS A 26 3.46 15.28 1.61
N MET A 27 2.98 14.04 1.43
CA MET A 27 2.81 13.38 0.13
C MET A 27 1.33 13.10 -0.15
N PRO A 28 0.54 14.10 -0.58
CA PRO A 28 -0.92 13.97 -0.69
C PRO A 28 -1.39 12.95 -1.73
N ASP A 29 -0.54 12.64 -2.73
CA ASP A 29 -0.87 11.68 -3.78
C ASP A 29 -0.49 10.22 -3.44
N ILE A 30 0.16 10.03 -2.28
CA ILE A 30 0.58 8.72 -1.80
C ILE A 30 -0.14 8.40 -0.50
N SER A 31 -0.95 7.37 -0.51
CA SER A 31 -1.48 6.77 0.71
C SER A 31 -0.44 5.83 1.30
N PHE A 32 -0.11 6.05 2.57
CA PHE A 32 0.84 5.25 3.34
C PHE A 32 0.13 4.54 4.47
N PHE A 33 0.50 3.29 4.73
CA PHE A 33 -0.05 2.51 5.84
C PHE A 33 0.98 1.55 6.44
N VAL A 34 0.75 1.20 7.70
CA VAL A 34 1.47 0.14 8.41
C VAL A 34 0.45 -0.79 9.06
N LYS A 35 0.67 -2.10 8.96
CA LYS A 35 -0.12 -3.14 9.61
C LYS A 35 0.74 -4.00 10.52
N ASP A 36 0.14 -4.49 11.61
CA ASP A 36 0.74 -5.49 12.49
C ASP A 36 0.63 -6.92 11.92
N LEU A 37 1.11 -7.91 12.67
CA LEU A 37 1.03 -9.33 12.30
C LEU A 37 -0.41 -9.88 12.28
N GLN A 38 -1.35 -9.19 12.89
CA GLN A 38 -2.78 -9.50 12.86
C GLN A 38 -3.50 -8.74 11.74
N PHE A 39 -2.74 -8.10 10.83
CA PHE A 39 -3.23 -7.33 9.70
C PHE A 39 -4.05 -6.08 10.07
N ARG A 40 -3.93 -5.61 11.30
CA ARG A 40 -4.59 -4.40 11.78
C ARG A 40 -3.73 -3.20 11.47
N LEU A 41 -4.36 -2.12 11.08
CA LEU A 41 -3.69 -0.84 10.83
C LEU A 41 -3.16 -0.27 12.15
N VAL A 42 -1.88 0.07 12.16
CA VAL A 42 -1.20 0.70 13.32
C VAL A 42 -0.74 2.12 13.00
N ALA A 43 -0.59 2.46 11.72
CA ALA A 43 -0.29 3.82 11.26
C ALA A 43 -0.80 4.02 9.83
N ALA A 44 -1.19 5.25 9.51
CA ALA A 44 -1.53 5.68 8.16
C ALA A 44 -1.43 7.21 8.05
N ASN A 45 -1.11 7.72 6.87
CA ASN A 45 -1.12 9.16 6.61
C ASN A 45 -2.52 9.67 6.26
N ARG A 46 -2.66 11.00 6.20
CA ARG A 46 -3.91 11.68 5.86
C ARG A 46 -4.49 11.20 4.53
N SER A 47 -3.67 11.00 3.52
CA SER A 47 -4.11 10.52 2.21
C SER A 47 -4.77 9.15 2.29
N PHE A 48 -4.37 8.29 3.23
CA PHE A 48 -4.98 6.99 3.43
C PHE A 48 -6.32 7.08 4.18
N TRP A 49 -6.35 7.66 5.41
CA TRP A 49 -7.56 7.66 6.23
C TRP A 49 -8.67 8.57 5.70
N ASN A 50 -8.32 9.64 4.99
CA ASN A 50 -9.31 10.53 4.38
C ASN A 50 -10.17 9.83 3.30
N ARG A 51 -9.69 8.73 2.71
CA ARG A 51 -10.47 7.91 1.76
C ARG A 51 -11.71 7.30 2.37
N PHE A 52 -11.71 7.07 3.67
CA PHE A 52 -12.80 6.45 4.40
C PHE A 52 -13.70 7.47 5.10
N GLY A 53 -13.43 8.77 4.90
CA GLY A 53 -14.18 9.84 5.55
C GLY A 53 -13.87 10.00 7.04
N PHE A 54 -12.77 9.42 7.53
CA PHE A 54 -12.34 9.59 8.90
C PHE A 54 -11.76 10.98 9.15
N ALA A 55 -11.92 11.50 10.34
CA ALA A 55 -11.40 12.79 10.74
C ALA A 55 -9.94 12.73 11.21
N SER A 56 -9.46 11.53 11.59
CA SER A 56 -8.10 11.31 12.07
C SER A 56 -7.63 9.88 11.87
N ALA A 57 -6.31 9.68 11.94
CA ALA A 57 -5.71 8.34 11.94
C ALA A 57 -6.17 7.48 13.12
N ALA A 58 -6.54 8.08 14.26
CA ALA A 58 -6.96 7.36 15.44
C ALA A 58 -8.23 6.51 15.21
N GLU A 59 -9.11 6.95 14.32
CA GLU A 59 -10.32 6.20 13.97
C GLU A 59 -10.04 4.96 13.10
N LEU A 60 -8.86 4.95 12.48
CA LEU A 60 -8.42 3.88 11.59
C LEU A 60 -7.61 2.82 12.34
N VAL A 61 -6.85 3.23 13.36
CA VAL A 61 -5.96 2.33 14.11
C VAL A 61 -6.75 1.18 14.75
N GLY A 62 -6.22 -0.03 14.58
CA GLY A 62 -6.83 -1.27 15.07
C GLY A 62 -7.81 -1.94 14.11
N LYS A 63 -8.25 -1.24 13.05
CA LYS A 63 -9.11 -1.81 12.02
C LYS A 63 -8.34 -2.66 11.04
N ASP A 64 -9.01 -3.69 10.50
CA ASP A 64 -8.48 -4.49 9.40
C ASP A 64 -9.19 -4.17 8.07
N ASP A 65 -8.75 -4.83 7.00
CA ASP A 65 -9.31 -4.59 5.66
C ASP A 65 -10.79 -4.97 5.55
N PHE A 66 -11.27 -5.95 6.34
CA PHE A 66 -12.67 -6.40 6.28
C PHE A 66 -13.62 -5.39 6.90
N GLU A 67 -13.13 -4.52 7.77
CA GLU A 67 -13.92 -3.40 8.32
C GLU A 67 -13.96 -2.19 7.39
N LEU A 68 -13.00 -2.10 6.44
CA LEU A 68 -12.81 -0.92 5.59
C LEU A 68 -13.27 -1.14 4.14
N PHE A 69 -13.23 -2.38 3.67
CA PHE A 69 -13.47 -2.71 2.26
C PHE A 69 -14.51 -3.82 2.10
N PRO A 70 -15.16 -3.89 0.93
CA PRO A 70 -16.02 -5.03 0.60
C PRO A 70 -15.26 -6.36 0.75
N PRO A 71 -15.93 -7.45 1.22
CA PRO A 71 -15.26 -8.70 1.60
C PRO A 71 -14.35 -9.32 0.53
N ARG A 72 -14.73 -9.25 -0.75
CA ARG A 72 -13.91 -9.78 -1.85
C ARG A 72 -12.60 -9.02 -2.01
N LEU A 73 -12.65 -7.70 -1.84
CA LEU A 73 -11.48 -6.84 -1.96
C LEU A 73 -10.57 -7.01 -0.74
N ALA A 74 -11.16 -7.00 0.46
CA ALA A 74 -10.45 -7.27 1.70
C ALA A 74 -9.72 -8.63 1.66
N GLN A 75 -10.38 -9.67 1.16
CA GLN A 75 -9.77 -11.00 1.00
C GLN A 75 -8.60 -10.99 -0.01
N HIS A 76 -8.68 -10.19 -1.07
CA HIS A 76 -7.57 -10.03 -2.00
C HIS A 76 -6.37 -9.37 -1.32
N PHE A 77 -6.58 -8.27 -0.60
CA PHE A 77 -5.53 -7.60 0.15
C PHE A 77 -4.90 -8.50 1.21
N ARG A 78 -5.73 -9.28 1.92
CA ARG A 78 -5.28 -10.23 2.93
C ARG A 78 -4.34 -11.28 2.37
N ARG A 79 -4.64 -11.86 1.22
CA ARG A 79 -3.75 -12.85 0.58
C ARG A 79 -2.38 -12.27 0.24
N ASP A 80 -2.34 -11.03 -0.24
CA ASP A 80 -1.08 -10.36 -0.54
C ASP A 80 -0.29 -10.08 0.74
N ASP A 81 -0.97 -9.66 1.80
CA ASP A 81 -0.37 -9.42 3.10
C ASP A 81 0.19 -10.71 3.72
N GLU A 82 -0.57 -11.80 3.66
CA GLU A 82 -0.13 -13.13 4.10
C GLU A 82 1.12 -13.60 3.35
N GLU A 83 1.17 -13.38 2.03
CA GLU A 83 2.34 -13.72 1.22
C GLU A 83 3.58 -12.92 1.67
N VAL A 84 3.45 -11.62 1.89
CA VAL A 84 4.54 -10.76 2.36
C VAL A 84 5.04 -11.21 3.73
N LEU A 85 4.14 -11.45 4.69
CA LEU A 85 4.51 -11.92 6.03
C LEU A 85 5.20 -13.29 6.00
N ARG A 86 4.66 -14.22 5.23
CA ARG A 86 5.18 -15.60 5.15
C ARG A 86 6.54 -15.68 4.47
N THR A 87 6.74 -14.86 3.41
CA THR A 87 7.98 -14.93 2.61
C THR A 87 9.06 -13.98 3.09
N GLY A 88 8.71 -12.97 3.86
CA GLY A 88 9.62 -11.87 4.21
C GLY A 88 10.11 -11.08 2.99
N LYS A 89 9.40 -11.16 1.85
CA LYS A 89 9.77 -10.50 0.60
C LYS A 89 8.78 -9.42 0.22
N PRO A 90 9.24 -8.32 -0.38
CA PRO A 90 8.34 -7.27 -0.86
C PRO A 90 7.49 -7.76 -2.03
N LYS A 91 6.25 -7.26 -2.09
CA LYS A 91 5.34 -7.38 -3.22
C LYS A 91 5.13 -5.98 -3.80
N LEU A 92 5.67 -5.74 -4.97
CA LEU A 92 5.76 -4.41 -5.56
C LEU A 92 4.93 -4.28 -6.82
N GLN A 93 4.49 -3.04 -7.10
CA GLN A 93 3.76 -2.67 -8.31
C GLN A 93 2.49 -3.52 -8.53
N ILE A 94 1.78 -3.82 -7.47
CA ILE A 94 0.51 -4.52 -7.53
C ILE A 94 -0.52 -3.55 -8.12
N VAL A 95 -0.99 -3.83 -9.33
CA VAL A 95 -2.03 -3.01 -9.97
C VAL A 95 -3.39 -3.54 -9.57
N GLU A 96 -4.17 -2.70 -8.92
CA GLU A 96 -5.45 -3.05 -8.30
C GLU A 96 -6.55 -2.10 -8.74
N LEU A 97 -7.75 -2.63 -8.93
CA LEU A 97 -8.94 -1.82 -9.16
C LEU A 97 -9.73 -1.72 -7.86
N PHE A 98 -9.87 -0.51 -7.34
CA PHE A 98 -10.78 -0.25 -6.22
C PHE A 98 -11.31 1.19 -6.26
N PHE A 99 -12.08 1.59 -5.24
CA PHE A 99 -12.78 2.86 -5.29
C PHE A 99 -11.89 4.04 -4.87
N ASN A 100 -11.97 5.13 -5.60
CA ASN A 100 -11.37 6.40 -5.22
C ASN A 100 -12.22 7.12 -4.15
N GLN A 101 -11.77 8.28 -3.70
CA GLN A 101 -12.45 9.08 -2.66
C GLN A 101 -13.89 9.50 -3.04
N ARG A 102 -14.25 9.45 -4.33
CA ARG A 102 -15.61 9.75 -4.83
C ARG A 102 -16.48 8.50 -4.97
N GLY A 103 -15.97 7.34 -4.55
CA GLY A 103 -16.67 6.06 -4.70
C GLY A 103 -16.70 5.51 -6.13
N LEU A 104 -15.88 6.06 -7.04
CA LEU A 104 -15.78 5.60 -8.42
C LEU A 104 -14.61 4.61 -8.56
N PRO A 105 -14.76 3.55 -9.38
CA PRO A 105 -13.66 2.63 -9.69
C PRO A 105 -12.48 3.39 -10.30
N ASP A 106 -11.28 3.09 -9.81
CA ASP A 106 -10.04 3.68 -10.30
C ASP A 106 -8.89 2.68 -10.13
N TRP A 107 -7.84 2.83 -10.91
CA TRP A 107 -6.68 1.98 -10.85
C TRP A 107 -5.64 2.53 -9.88
N PHE A 108 -5.10 1.63 -9.07
CA PHE A 108 -4.08 1.95 -8.08
C PHE A 108 -2.88 1.03 -8.23
N CYS A 109 -1.73 1.54 -7.84
CA CYS A 109 -0.48 0.80 -7.74
C CYS A 109 -0.08 0.74 -6.27
N THR A 110 -0.02 -0.47 -5.75
CA THR A 110 0.27 -0.76 -4.34
C THR A 110 1.65 -1.41 -4.22
N ASN A 111 2.42 -0.99 -3.25
CA ASN A 111 3.64 -1.66 -2.81
C ASN A 111 3.45 -2.12 -1.37
N LYS A 112 3.87 -3.35 -1.08
CA LYS A 112 3.83 -3.94 0.25
C LYS A 112 5.20 -4.51 0.58
N LEU A 113 5.78 -4.10 1.69
CA LEU A 113 7.07 -4.56 2.16
C LEU A 113 6.93 -5.15 3.56
N PRO A 114 7.67 -6.22 3.89
CA PRO A 114 7.77 -6.68 5.26
C PRO A 114 8.46 -5.63 6.12
N LEU A 115 7.92 -5.40 7.31
CA LEU A 115 8.53 -4.57 8.32
C LEU A 115 9.29 -5.45 9.29
N PHE A 116 10.57 -5.17 9.52
CA PHE A 116 11.45 -5.95 10.38
C PHE A 116 11.77 -5.20 11.67
N ASN A 117 11.92 -5.95 12.76
CA ASN A 117 12.55 -5.46 13.99
C ASN A 117 14.08 -5.48 13.89
N PHE A 118 14.76 -5.09 14.97
CA PHE A 118 16.24 -5.10 15.03
C PHE A 118 16.83 -6.52 14.95
N ASP A 119 16.08 -7.55 15.33
CA ASP A 119 16.46 -8.96 15.25
C ASP A 119 16.20 -9.59 13.89
N LYS A 120 15.79 -8.77 12.91
CA LYS A 120 15.43 -9.17 11.54
C LYS A 120 14.21 -10.09 11.46
N GLU A 121 13.36 -10.08 12.45
CA GLU A 121 12.09 -10.77 12.43
C GLU A 121 11.03 -9.88 11.78
N VAL A 122 10.13 -10.47 10.98
CA VAL A 122 9.01 -9.75 10.40
C VAL A 122 7.99 -9.44 11.50
N ILE A 123 7.70 -8.16 11.71
CA ILE A 123 6.76 -7.67 12.73
C ILE A 123 5.50 -7.02 12.15
N GLY A 124 5.41 -6.93 10.83
CA GLY A 124 4.27 -6.30 10.17
C GLY A 124 4.54 -6.02 8.70
N ILE A 125 3.70 -5.17 8.15
CA ILE A 125 3.75 -4.73 6.75
C ILE A 125 3.74 -3.21 6.71
N ILE A 126 4.59 -2.66 5.85
CA ILE A 126 4.56 -1.25 5.47
C ILE A 126 4.21 -1.15 3.99
N GLY A 127 3.31 -0.24 3.63
CA GLY A 127 2.88 -0.14 2.24
C GLY A 127 2.53 1.27 1.79
N THR A 128 2.51 1.42 0.47
CA THR A 128 2.06 2.63 -0.20
C THR A 128 1.05 2.30 -1.28
N VAL A 129 0.09 3.20 -1.45
CA VAL A 129 -0.92 3.14 -2.51
C VAL A 129 -0.97 4.49 -3.22
N ARG A 130 -0.84 4.49 -4.55
CA ARG A 130 -1.00 5.67 -5.38
C ARG A 130 -1.90 5.37 -6.56
N ARG A 131 -2.47 6.40 -7.17
CA ARG A 131 -3.18 6.18 -8.45
C ARG A 131 -2.21 5.60 -9.48
N TYR A 132 -2.69 4.60 -10.19
CA TYR A 132 -1.95 4.07 -11.33
C TYR A 132 -2.10 5.03 -12.50
N MET A 133 -1.00 5.66 -12.88
CA MET A 133 -0.93 6.50 -14.07
C MET A 133 0.00 5.80 -15.04
N GLU A 134 -0.52 5.35 -16.17
CA GLU A 134 0.31 4.87 -17.26
C GLU A 134 1.12 6.05 -17.82
N ALA A 135 2.43 5.95 -17.78
CA ALA A 135 3.32 7.03 -18.25
C ALA A 135 3.12 7.39 -19.73
N ASN A 136 2.43 6.56 -20.49
CA ASN A 136 2.22 6.69 -21.95
C ASN A 136 0.86 7.25 -22.34
N VAL A 137 -0.02 7.61 -21.42
CA VAL A 137 -1.36 8.15 -21.77
C VAL A 137 -1.27 9.57 -22.37
N LEU A 138 -0.13 10.22 -22.25
CA LEU A 138 0.06 11.58 -22.78
C LEU A 138 0.54 11.60 -24.26
N GLU A 139 1.02 10.48 -24.81
CA GLU A 139 1.52 10.46 -26.20
C GLU A 139 0.61 9.73 -27.21
N GLU A 140 -0.29 8.84 -26.75
CA GLU A 140 -1.20 8.15 -27.67
C GLU A 140 -2.62 8.06 -27.07
N GLY A 141 -3.51 8.87 -27.57
CA GLY A 141 -4.92 8.96 -27.13
C GLY A 141 -5.79 7.70 -27.30
N VAL A 142 -5.19 6.50 -27.45
CA VAL A 142 -5.87 5.20 -27.63
C VAL A 142 -5.25 4.09 -26.76
N GLY A 143 -4.06 4.28 -26.20
CA GLY A 143 -3.30 3.22 -25.52
C GLY A 143 -3.88 2.73 -24.18
N GLY A 144 -4.47 3.63 -23.39
CA GLY A 144 -4.95 3.29 -22.04
C GLY A 144 -6.08 2.25 -22.02
N LEU A 145 -6.97 2.28 -23.00
CA LEU A 145 -8.07 1.31 -23.10
C LEU A 145 -7.55 -0.08 -23.50
N GLY A 146 -6.53 -0.14 -24.36
CA GLY A 146 -5.91 -1.38 -24.81
C GLY A 146 -5.17 -2.12 -23.69
N ALA A 147 -4.38 -1.41 -22.88
CA ALA A 147 -3.69 -1.97 -21.73
C ALA A 147 -4.67 -2.43 -20.64
N MET A 148 -5.71 -1.67 -20.39
CA MET A 148 -6.80 -2.01 -19.48
C MET A 148 -7.54 -3.27 -19.94
N LEU A 149 -7.89 -3.37 -21.21
CA LEU A 149 -8.53 -4.55 -21.80
C LEU A 149 -7.59 -5.77 -21.79
N SER A 150 -6.30 -5.58 -22.02
CA SER A 150 -5.29 -6.64 -21.96
C SER A 150 -5.15 -7.17 -20.53
N TYR A 151 -5.10 -6.29 -19.53
CA TYR A 151 -5.07 -6.66 -18.12
C TYR A 151 -6.34 -7.43 -17.71
N LEU A 152 -7.51 -6.92 -18.08
CA LEU A 152 -8.79 -7.57 -17.80
C LEU A 152 -8.86 -8.95 -18.46
N ARG A 153 -8.44 -9.08 -19.72
CA ARG A 153 -8.35 -10.37 -20.42
C ARG A 153 -7.41 -11.35 -19.73
N LYS A 154 -6.25 -10.89 -19.27
CA LYS A 154 -5.24 -11.74 -18.64
C LYS A 154 -5.66 -12.23 -17.25
N ASN A 155 -6.33 -11.39 -16.46
CA ASN A 155 -6.62 -11.68 -15.06
C ASN A 155 -8.05 -12.15 -14.80
N PHE A 156 -9.00 -11.85 -15.71
CA PHE A 156 -10.42 -12.19 -15.55
C PHE A 156 -10.93 -13.21 -16.59
N ARG A 157 -10.07 -13.75 -17.45
CA ARG A 157 -10.42 -14.75 -18.46
C ARG A 157 -10.80 -16.14 -17.89
N LYS A 158 -10.82 -16.31 -16.58
CA LYS A 158 -11.15 -17.59 -15.93
C LYS A 158 -12.52 -17.64 -15.24
N ARG A 159 -13.47 -16.76 -15.60
CA ARG A 159 -14.88 -16.89 -15.16
C ARG A 159 -15.82 -16.15 -16.12
N ILE A 160 -16.01 -16.69 -17.27
CA ILE A 160 -17.30 -16.72 -17.97
C ILE A 160 -17.47 -18.13 -18.48
#